data_72cb3d99db05aee86d5b5f755099df5a
#
_entry.id   72cb3d99db05aee86d5b5f755099df5a
#
_cell.length_a   1.000
_cell.length_b   1.000
_cell.length_c   1.000
_cell.angle_alpha   90.00
_cell.angle_beta   90.00
_cell.angle_gamma   90.00
#
_symmetry.space_group_name_H-M   'P 1'
#
loop_
_entity.id
_entity.type
_entity.pdbx_description
1 polymer ?
#
loop_
_entity_poly.entity_id
_entity_poly.type
_entity_poly.pdbx_seq_one_letter_code
_entity_poly.pdbx_strand_id
1 'polypeptide(L)'
;MRLDKFLCETTDLTRSLAKKALHRGEVSVDGEVTKNPAVHVGEDSAVDWLGERLTPFGLRYLMMNKPLGVECTTRAGRYQTVLELIDLPKVERLHSVGRLDVDTTGLVLLTDDGQWSHRVTSPRTQRPKVYLATLAEPLQGDALTSAIATFAEGMLLDGEQKPTRPARLEALSPERFRITVTDGKYHQVRRMFAAIGNRIETLHRESIGPLVLDPDLEPGECRMLRGEEIAAF
;
A
#
# COMPACT_ATOMS: atom_id res chain seq x y z
N MET A 1 10.64 -23.07 -7.06
CA MET A 1 11.67 -21.98 -7.24
C MET A 1 13.08 -22.53 -7.06
N ARG A 2 14.16 -21.75 -7.33
CA ARG A 2 15.54 -22.20 -7.06
C ARG A 2 15.82 -22.24 -5.56
N LEU A 3 16.60 -23.23 -5.10
CA LEU A 3 16.93 -23.44 -3.69
C LEU A 3 17.69 -22.25 -3.06
N ASP A 4 18.64 -21.63 -3.78
CA ASP A 4 19.33 -20.43 -3.29
C ASP A 4 18.38 -19.25 -3.04
N LYS A 5 17.34 -19.11 -3.87
CA LYS A 5 16.29 -18.12 -3.69
C LYS A 5 15.37 -18.50 -2.52
N PHE A 6 14.98 -19.77 -2.41
CA PHE A 6 14.15 -20.29 -1.33
C PHE A 6 14.77 -19.98 0.05
N LEU A 7 16.08 -20.28 0.20
CA LEU A 7 16.81 -19.99 1.43
C LEU A 7 16.80 -18.49 1.78
N CYS A 8 17.00 -17.61 0.79
CA CYS A 8 16.93 -16.17 1.04
C CYS A 8 15.52 -15.69 1.41
N GLU A 9 14.49 -16.38 0.93
CA GLU A 9 13.10 -16.02 1.25
C GLU A 9 12.63 -16.55 2.60
N THR A 10 13.23 -17.63 3.10
CA THR A 10 12.79 -18.30 4.33
C THR A 10 13.74 -18.07 5.52
N THR A 11 14.93 -17.50 5.28
CA THR A 11 15.94 -17.21 6.31
C THR A 11 16.51 -15.80 6.12
N ASP A 12 17.38 -15.36 7.03
CA ASP A 12 18.12 -14.09 6.90
C ASP A 12 19.39 -14.19 6.04
N LEU A 13 19.56 -15.29 5.32
CA LEU A 13 20.72 -15.48 4.46
C LEU A 13 20.63 -14.61 3.20
N THR A 14 21.70 -13.87 2.92
CA THR A 14 21.91 -13.29 1.59
C THR A 14 22.20 -14.41 0.58
N ARG A 15 22.07 -14.16 -0.72
CA ARG A 15 22.41 -15.15 -1.77
C ARG A 15 23.82 -15.72 -1.62
N SER A 16 24.78 -14.91 -1.21
CA SER A 16 26.16 -15.35 -0.99
C SER A 16 26.24 -16.29 0.22
N LEU A 17 25.56 -15.96 1.32
CA LEU A 17 25.52 -16.79 2.51
C LEU A 17 24.75 -18.09 2.28
N ALA A 18 23.63 -18.06 1.55
CA ALA A 18 22.87 -19.25 1.16
C ALA A 18 23.75 -20.24 0.35
N LYS A 19 24.53 -19.74 -0.62
CA LYS A 19 25.48 -20.58 -1.34
C LYS A 19 26.56 -21.17 -0.42
N LYS A 20 27.07 -20.40 0.56
CA LYS A 20 28.03 -20.91 1.53
C LYS A 20 27.42 -21.99 2.43
N ALA A 21 26.18 -21.82 2.89
CA ALA A 21 25.46 -22.82 3.67
C ALA A 21 25.28 -24.13 2.89
N LEU A 22 24.90 -24.03 1.62
CA LEU A 22 24.82 -25.17 0.71
C LEU A 22 26.17 -25.88 0.55
N HIS A 23 27.24 -25.14 0.28
CA HIS A 23 28.60 -25.72 0.17
C HIS A 23 29.06 -26.45 1.43
N ARG A 24 28.67 -25.96 2.62
CA ARG A 24 28.97 -26.58 3.91
C ARG A 24 28.13 -27.85 4.20
N GLY A 25 27.13 -28.12 3.36
CA GLY A 25 26.24 -29.26 3.53
C GLY A 25 25.21 -29.05 4.67
N GLU A 26 24.88 -27.79 4.99
CA GLU A 26 23.94 -27.43 6.06
C GLU A 26 22.48 -27.54 5.61
N VAL A 27 22.21 -27.79 4.30
CA VAL A 27 20.88 -27.78 3.71
C VAL A 27 20.55 -29.16 3.14
N SER A 28 19.36 -29.67 3.46
CA SER A 28 18.78 -30.84 2.84
C SER A 28 17.47 -30.51 2.12
N VAL A 29 17.16 -31.26 1.08
CA VAL A 29 15.89 -31.24 0.36
C VAL A 29 15.36 -32.65 0.33
N ASP A 30 14.14 -32.86 0.81
CA ASP A 30 13.48 -34.17 0.91
C ASP A 30 14.33 -35.19 1.67
N GLY A 31 15.09 -34.75 2.68
CA GLY A 31 15.98 -35.55 3.52
C GLY A 31 17.40 -35.76 2.95
N GLU A 32 17.68 -35.33 1.73
CA GLU A 32 18.99 -35.47 1.11
C GLU A 32 19.77 -34.15 1.14
N VAL A 33 21.02 -34.19 1.65
CA VAL A 33 21.92 -33.02 1.65
C VAL A 33 22.29 -32.63 0.23
N THR A 34 22.07 -31.36 -0.12
CA THR A 34 22.42 -30.84 -1.44
C THR A 34 23.36 -29.64 -1.35
N LYS A 35 24.35 -29.58 -2.26
CA LYS A 35 25.29 -28.47 -2.42
C LYS A 35 24.98 -27.61 -3.64
N ASN A 36 24.00 -28.02 -4.46
CA ASN A 36 23.65 -27.33 -5.69
C ASN A 36 22.63 -26.22 -5.46
N PRO A 37 22.99 -24.91 -5.61
CA PRO A 37 22.07 -23.79 -5.40
C PRO A 37 20.97 -23.68 -6.46
N ALA A 38 21.13 -24.40 -7.59
CA ALA A 38 20.18 -24.33 -8.69
C ALA A 38 19.08 -25.40 -8.62
N VAL A 39 19.10 -26.29 -7.61
CA VAL A 39 18.01 -27.26 -7.38
C VAL A 39 16.68 -26.49 -7.31
N HIS A 40 15.68 -27.03 -8.01
CA HIS A 40 14.34 -26.50 -7.97
C HIS A 40 13.55 -27.18 -6.84
N VAL A 41 13.00 -26.36 -5.95
CA VAL A 41 12.09 -26.78 -4.89
C VAL A 41 10.67 -26.36 -5.24
N GLY A 42 9.73 -27.30 -5.10
CA GLY A 42 8.28 -27.11 -5.29
C GLY A 42 7.58 -26.74 -4.00
N GLU A 43 6.25 -26.70 -4.06
CA GLU A 43 5.41 -26.40 -2.87
C GLU A 43 5.49 -27.52 -1.82
N ASP A 44 5.61 -28.77 -2.29
CA ASP A 44 5.65 -29.95 -1.43
C ASP A 44 7.08 -30.34 -1.01
N SER A 45 8.12 -29.66 -1.50
CA SER A 45 9.51 -29.98 -1.15
C SER A 45 9.82 -29.66 0.30
N ALA A 46 10.33 -30.63 1.00
CA ALA A 46 10.77 -30.52 2.38
C ALA A 46 12.21 -29.98 2.43
N VAL A 47 12.38 -28.70 2.73
CA VAL A 47 13.71 -28.08 2.83
C VAL A 47 14.03 -27.85 4.31
N ASP A 48 15.21 -28.36 4.75
CA ASP A 48 15.71 -28.15 6.09
C ASP A 48 17.07 -27.43 6.02
N TRP A 49 17.31 -26.53 6.98
CA TRP A 49 18.58 -25.86 7.20
C TRP A 49 19.02 -26.06 8.66
N LEU A 50 20.22 -26.60 8.83
CA LEU A 50 20.77 -26.98 10.15
C LEU A 50 19.83 -27.92 10.94
N GLY A 51 19.04 -28.74 10.24
CA GLY A 51 18.06 -29.64 10.83
C GLY A 51 16.70 -29.05 11.13
N GLU A 52 16.51 -27.74 10.91
CA GLU A 52 15.23 -27.07 11.11
C GLU A 52 14.45 -26.97 9.77
N ARG A 53 13.17 -27.36 9.78
CA ARG A 53 12.26 -27.28 8.64
C ARG A 53 11.97 -25.84 8.29
N LEU A 54 12.28 -25.43 7.05
CA LEU A 54 11.97 -24.12 6.52
C LEU A 54 10.57 -24.11 5.88
N THR A 55 9.76 -23.15 6.27
CA THR A 55 8.43 -22.93 5.67
C THR A 55 8.45 -21.63 4.87
N PRO A 56 8.04 -21.66 3.58
CA PRO A 56 7.92 -20.43 2.81
C PRO A 56 6.95 -19.45 3.46
N PHE A 57 7.33 -18.19 3.54
CA PHE A 57 6.36 -17.14 3.81
C PHE A 57 5.41 -17.04 2.62
N GLY A 58 4.13 -17.26 2.84
CA GLY A 58 3.10 -16.99 1.83
C GLY A 58 3.07 -15.51 1.43
N LEU A 59 2.31 -15.19 0.39
CA LEU A 59 2.03 -13.81 0.03
C LEU A 59 1.25 -13.13 1.14
N ARG A 60 1.62 -11.91 1.46
CA ARG A 60 1.03 -11.12 2.54
C ARG A 60 0.29 -9.92 2.00
N TYR A 61 -0.84 -9.65 2.59
CA TYR A 61 -1.72 -8.55 2.23
C TYR A 61 -2.18 -7.88 3.51
N LEU A 62 -1.79 -6.63 3.71
CA LEU A 62 -2.07 -5.89 4.94
C LEU A 62 -2.88 -4.63 4.65
N MET A 63 -3.71 -4.29 5.62
CA MET A 63 -4.34 -2.98 5.77
C MET A 63 -3.66 -2.27 6.93
N MET A 64 -3.32 -0.99 6.74
CA MET A 64 -2.75 -0.13 7.78
C MET A 64 -3.53 1.18 7.87
N ASN A 65 -3.77 1.64 9.08
CA ASN A 65 -4.16 3.03 9.34
C ASN A 65 -2.90 3.89 9.42
N LYS A 66 -2.48 4.47 8.28
CA LYS A 66 -1.26 5.25 8.21
C LYS A 66 -1.37 6.51 9.08
N PRO A 67 -0.46 6.74 10.03
CA PRO A 67 -0.43 7.97 10.84
C PRO A 67 0.14 9.16 10.05
N LEU A 68 0.00 10.35 10.63
CA LEU A 68 0.65 11.57 10.16
C LEU A 68 2.18 11.45 10.29
N GLY A 69 2.92 12.10 9.40
CA GLY A 69 4.38 12.18 9.49
C GLY A 69 5.14 10.95 8.99
N VAL A 70 4.44 9.96 8.41
CA VAL A 70 5.03 8.71 7.92
C VAL A 70 4.94 8.62 6.38
N GLU A 71 5.98 8.13 5.74
CA GLU A 71 6.07 8.02 4.27
C GLU A 71 5.74 6.61 3.75
N CYS A 72 5.06 6.55 2.61
CA CYS A 72 4.84 5.32 1.83
C CYS A 72 6.04 5.06 0.90
N THR A 73 7.17 4.66 1.46
CA THR A 73 8.40 4.32 0.73
C THR A 73 9.09 3.12 1.35
N THR A 74 9.88 2.40 0.56
CA THR A 74 10.77 1.32 1.00
C THR A 74 12.20 1.81 1.30
N ARG A 75 12.49 3.10 1.06
CA ARG A 75 13.81 3.69 1.29
C ARG A 75 13.74 4.61 2.49
N ALA A 76 14.65 4.40 3.43
CA ALA A 76 14.84 5.33 4.54
C ALA A 76 15.13 6.74 4.01
N GLY A 77 14.48 7.72 4.56
CA GLY A 77 14.57 9.12 4.18
C GLY A 77 14.51 10.05 5.38
N ARG A 78 13.89 11.20 5.20
CA ARG A 78 13.71 12.20 6.28
C ARG A 78 12.67 11.76 7.31
N TYR A 79 11.67 11.02 6.87
CA TYR A 79 10.55 10.59 7.69
C TYR A 79 10.59 9.07 7.88
N GLN A 80 9.99 8.60 8.98
CA GLN A 80 9.74 7.20 9.21
C GLN A 80 8.90 6.61 8.07
N THR A 81 9.16 5.37 7.70
CA THR A 81 8.42 4.68 6.64
C THR A 81 7.30 3.83 7.21
N VAL A 82 6.28 3.54 6.38
CA VAL A 82 5.19 2.61 6.76
C VAL A 82 5.72 1.22 7.12
N LEU A 83 6.86 0.79 6.58
CA LEU A 83 7.46 -0.51 6.86
C LEU A 83 8.07 -0.58 8.26
N GLU A 84 8.61 0.53 8.77
CA GLU A 84 9.20 0.60 10.11
C GLU A 84 8.16 0.52 11.25
N LEU A 85 6.86 0.64 10.91
CA LEU A 85 5.75 0.46 11.86
C LEU A 85 5.29 -1.00 11.97
N ILE A 86 5.83 -1.89 11.14
CA ILE A 86 5.35 -3.28 11.01
C ILE A 86 6.34 -4.22 11.66
N ASP A 87 5.91 -4.92 12.70
CA ASP A 87 6.68 -5.97 13.35
C ASP A 87 6.32 -7.35 12.74
N LEU A 88 6.86 -7.62 11.56
CA LEU A 88 6.73 -8.89 10.87
C LEU A 88 8.07 -9.33 10.27
N PRO A 89 8.36 -10.64 10.24
CA PRO A 89 9.57 -11.13 9.57
C PRO A 89 9.57 -10.77 8.09
N LYS A 90 10.76 -10.46 7.56
CA LYS A 90 10.93 -10.09 6.15
C LYS A 90 10.06 -8.91 5.70
N VAL A 91 9.92 -7.90 6.58
CA VAL A 91 9.13 -6.69 6.29
C VAL A 91 9.64 -5.95 5.04
N GLU A 92 10.92 -6.03 4.74
CA GLU A 92 11.56 -5.44 3.57
C GLU A 92 11.04 -5.99 2.21
N ARG A 93 10.32 -7.11 2.22
CA ARG A 93 9.63 -7.63 1.03
C ARG A 93 8.32 -6.90 0.73
N LEU A 94 7.73 -6.28 1.74
CA LEU A 94 6.49 -5.54 1.59
C LEU A 94 6.72 -4.21 0.86
N HIS A 95 5.71 -3.79 0.13
CA HIS A 95 5.64 -2.46 -0.47
C HIS A 95 4.21 -1.93 -0.37
N SER A 96 4.07 -0.61 -0.34
CA SER A 96 2.77 0.03 -0.33
C SER A 96 2.07 -0.09 -1.69
N VAL A 97 0.79 -0.40 -1.67
CA VAL A 97 -0.11 -0.47 -2.84
C VAL A 97 -0.67 0.92 -3.10
N GLY A 98 0.02 1.66 -3.93
CA GLY A 98 -0.16 3.11 -4.03
C GLY A 98 0.45 3.84 -2.84
N ARG A 99 0.25 5.14 -2.79
CA ARG A 99 0.89 6.01 -1.80
C ARG A 99 -0.12 6.95 -1.17
N LEU A 100 0.16 7.36 0.06
CA LEU A 100 -0.35 8.57 0.71
C LEU A 100 0.83 9.49 0.99
N ASP A 101 0.58 10.77 0.94
CA ASP A 101 1.56 11.80 1.29
C ASP A 101 1.87 11.74 2.79
N VAL A 102 3.00 12.33 3.20
CA VAL A 102 3.45 12.33 4.59
C VAL A 102 2.44 12.99 5.54
N ASP A 103 1.71 13.98 5.02
CA ASP A 103 0.68 14.76 5.72
C ASP A 103 -0.76 14.25 5.48
N THR A 104 -0.91 13.06 4.91
CA THR A 104 -2.19 12.39 4.68
C THR A 104 -2.25 11.10 5.50
N THR A 105 -3.36 10.86 6.17
CA THR A 105 -3.58 9.70 7.05
C THR A 105 -4.54 8.67 6.44
N GLY A 106 -4.73 7.55 7.11
CA GLY A 106 -5.78 6.57 6.79
C GLY A 106 -5.31 5.36 6.01
N LEU A 107 -6.21 4.76 5.25
CA LEU A 107 -6.02 3.46 4.63
C LEU A 107 -4.83 3.41 3.69
N VAL A 108 -3.85 2.59 4.01
CA VAL A 108 -2.78 2.12 3.12
C VAL A 108 -2.82 0.61 3.07
N LEU A 109 -2.70 0.05 1.87
CA LEU A 109 -2.52 -1.38 1.67
C LEU A 109 -1.05 -1.68 1.44
N LEU A 110 -0.57 -2.82 1.97
CA LEU A 110 0.80 -3.28 1.77
C LEU A 110 0.77 -4.76 1.37
N THR A 111 1.72 -5.15 0.53
CA THR A 111 1.83 -6.55 0.07
C THR A 111 3.22 -6.85 -0.45
N ASP A 112 3.56 -8.13 -0.58
CA ASP A 112 4.70 -8.63 -1.36
C ASP A 112 4.25 -9.28 -2.69
N ASP A 113 2.94 -9.21 -3.02
CA ASP A 113 2.38 -9.60 -4.32
C ASP A 113 2.32 -8.42 -5.30
N GLY A 114 3.33 -8.32 -6.17
CA GLY A 114 3.38 -7.27 -7.19
C GLY A 114 2.23 -7.35 -8.21
N GLN A 115 1.68 -8.53 -8.47
CA GLN A 115 0.57 -8.68 -9.41
C GLN A 115 -0.74 -8.15 -8.80
N TRP A 116 -1.00 -8.49 -7.55
CA TRP A 116 -2.15 -7.96 -6.83
C TRP A 116 -2.04 -6.44 -6.68
N SER A 117 -0.87 -5.95 -6.27
CA SER A 117 -0.58 -4.50 -6.17
C SER A 117 -0.91 -3.78 -7.48
N HIS A 118 -0.49 -4.34 -8.63
CA HIS A 118 -0.80 -3.78 -9.94
C HIS A 118 -2.31 -3.81 -10.25
N ARG A 119 -3.04 -4.88 -9.90
CA ARG A 119 -4.51 -4.93 -10.09
C ARG A 119 -5.22 -3.85 -9.28
N VAL A 120 -4.78 -3.60 -8.04
CA VAL A 120 -5.38 -2.57 -7.17
C VAL A 120 -5.10 -1.16 -7.69
N THR A 121 -3.87 -0.89 -8.14
CA THR A 121 -3.41 0.47 -8.47
C THR A 121 -3.60 0.86 -9.93
N SER A 122 -3.94 -0.07 -10.81
CA SER A 122 -4.06 0.17 -12.25
C SER A 122 -5.03 1.32 -12.55
N PRO A 123 -4.60 2.33 -13.32
CA PRO A 123 -5.48 3.43 -13.74
C PRO A 123 -6.66 2.97 -14.61
N ARG A 124 -6.56 1.77 -15.21
CA ARG A 124 -7.63 1.19 -16.05
C ARG A 124 -8.83 0.75 -15.22
N THR A 125 -8.63 0.31 -14.00
CA THR A 125 -9.70 -0.18 -13.12
C THR A 125 -10.50 0.95 -12.48
N GLN A 126 -10.01 2.19 -12.52
CA GLN A 126 -10.67 3.40 -12.00
C GLN A 126 -11.24 3.22 -10.59
N ARG A 127 -10.51 2.50 -9.74
CA ARG A 127 -11.00 2.20 -8.40
C ARG A 127 -11.22 3.47 -7.58
N PRO A 128 -12.40 3.66 -7.02
CA PRO A 128 -12.70 4.83 -6.21
C PRO A 128 -11.82 4.85 -4.96
N LYS A 129 -11.37 6.02 -4.59
CA LYS A 129 -10.69 6.32 -3.32
C LYS A 129 -11.50 7.40 -2.64
N VAL A 130 -11.93 7.13 -1.42
CA VAL A 130 -12.74 8.04 -0.63
C VAL A 130 -11.88 8.69 0.43
N TYR A 131 -11.95 10.00 0.49
CA TYR A 131 -11.21 10.79 1.47
C TYR A 131 -12.16 11.66 2.28
N LEU A 132 -11.84 11.81 3.56
CA LEU A 132 -12.38 12.84 4.43
C LEU A 132 -11.38 14.00 4.46
N ALA A 133 -11.84 15.18 4.07
CA ALA A 133 -11.04 16.41 4.04
C ALA A 133 -11.61 17.43 5.04
N THR A 134 -10.74 18.08 5.80
CA THR A 134 -11.08 19.30 6.56
C THR A 134 -10.45 20.49 5.86
N LEU A 135 -11.22 21.51 5.57
CA LEU A 135 -10.81 22.73 4.89
C LEU A 135 -10.42 23.83 5.88
N ALA A 136 -9.53 24.72 5.46
CA ALA A 136 -9.14 25.89 6.21
C ALA A 136 -10.26 26.94 6.30
N GLU A 137 -11.03 27.06 5.20
CA GLU A 137 -12.11 28.03 5.11
C GLU A 137 -13.44 27.31 4.85
N PRO A 138 -14.56 27.77 5.47
CA PRO A 138 -15.88 27.21 5.22
C PRO A 138 -16.25 27.30 3.74
N LEU A 139 -16.86 26.25 3.21
CA LEU A 139 -17.36 26.17 1.83
C LEU A 139 -18.84 25.86 1.87
N GLN A 140 -19.69 26.84 1.52
CA GLN A 140 -21.15 26.73 1.62
C GLN A 140 -21.86 27.65 0.59
N GLY A 141 -23.19 27.54 0.49
CA GLY A 141 -24.00 28.35 -0.42
C GLY A 141 -23.61 28.14 -1.90
N ASP A 142 -23.58 29.24 -2.65
CA ASP A 142 -23.27 29.23 -4.08
C ASP A 142 -21.85 28.73 -4.38
N ALA A 143 -20.89 29.02 -3.49
CA ALA A 143 -19.52 28.52 -3.61
C ALA A 143 -19.46 26.99 -3.52
N LEU A 144 -20.23 26.37 -2.62
CA LEU A 144 -20.36 24.93 -2.52
C LEU A 144 -21.00 24.33 -3.78
N THR A 145 -22.09 24.92 -4.26
CA THR A 145 -22.79 24.49 -5.47
C THR A 145 -21.84 24.50 -6.68
N SER A 146 -21.07 25.59 -6.84
CA SER A 146 -20.07 25.74 -7.89
C SER A 146 -18.94 24.71 -7.75
N ALA A 147 -18.45 24.48 -6.53
CA ALA A 147 -17.41 23.48 -6.27
C ALA A 147 -17.87 22.07 -6.64
N ILE A 148 -19.08 21.67 -6.23
CA ILE A 148 -19.65 20.36 -6.56
C ILE A 148 -19.71 20.16 -8.09
N ALA A 149 -20.18 21.16 -8.83
CA ALA A 149 -20.25 21.11 -10.29
C ALA A 149 -18.86 21.01 -10.92
N THR A 150 -17.90 21.83 -10.48
CA THR A 150 -16.52 21.82 -10.98
C THR A 150 -15.82 20.47 -10.73
N PHE A 151 -16.02 19.87 -9.56
CA PHE A 151 -15.47 18.56 -9.25
C PHE A 151 -16.10 17.44 -10.09
N ALA A 152 -17.41 17.52 -10.31
CA ALA A 152 -18.16 16.55 -11.11
C ALA A 152 -17.79 16.60 -12.60
N GLU A 153 -17.41 17.74 -13.14
CA GLU A 153 -16.91 17.88 -14.50
C GLU A 153 -15.45 17.45 -14.65
N GLY A 154 -14.70 17.52 -13.56
CA GLY A 154 -13.24 17.38 -13.56
C GLY A 154 -12.57 18.71 -13.92
N MET A 155 -11.32 18.88 -13.49
CA MET A 155 -10.60 20.14 -13.66
C MET A 155 -9.18 19.93 -14.15
N LEU A 156 -8.66 20.85 -14.95
CA LEU A 156 -7.26 20.87 -15.34
C LEU A 156 -6.43 21.45 -14.19
N LEU A 157 -5.61 20.60 -13.58
CA LEU A 157 -4.71 21.02 -12.52
C LEU A 157 -3.40 21.59 -13.12
N ASP A 158 -2.81 22.53 -12.43
CA ASP A 158 -1.56 23.14 -12.88
C ASP A 158 -0.45 22.10 -13.15
N GLY A 159 0.25 22.23 -14.28
CA GLY A 159 1.26 21.27 -14.72
C GLY A 159 0.72 19.95 -15.31
N GLU A 160 -0.58 19.73 -15.36
CA GLU A 160 -1.18 18.54 -15.96
C GLU A 160 -1.59 18.79 -17.43
N GLN A 161 -1.43 17.78 -18.28
CA GLN A 161 -1.87 17.85 -19.68
C GLN A 161 -3.33 17.47 -19.88
N LYS A 162 -3.93 16.78 -18.91
CA LYS A 162 -5.32 16.29 -18.99
C LYS A 162 -6.04 16.64 -17.68
N PRO A 163 -7.33 16.97 -17.75
CA PRO A 163 -8.13 17.21 -16.56
C PRO A 163 -8.15 15.98 -15.65
N THR A 164 -8.54 16.19 -14.41
CA THR A 164 -8.92 15.09 -13.50
C THR A 164 -10.16 14.39 -14.06
N ARG A 165 -10.35 13.14 -13.67
CA ARG A 165 -11.64 12.49 -13.85
C ARG A 165 -12.70 13.16 -12.98
N PRO A 166 -14.00 13.00 -13.32
CA PRO A 166 -15.09 13.40 -12.44
C PRO A 166 -14.88 12.90 -11.01
N ALA A 167 -15.05 13.79 -10.05
CA ALA A 167 -14.99 13.50 -8.63
C ALA A 167 -16.31 13.86 -7.96
N ARG A 168 -16.73 13.05 -6.98
CA ARG A 168 -17.90 13.34 -6.16
C ARG A 168 -17.47 14.09 -4.91
N LEU A 169 -18.07 15.25 -4.67
CA LEU A 169 -17.90 16.04 -3.47
C LEU A 169 -19.19 16.02 -2.66
N GLU A 170 -19.10 15.69 -1.38
CA GLU A 170 -20.21 15.62 -0.43
C GLU A 170 -19.86 16.43 0.81
N ALA A 171 -20.69 17.43 1.12
CA ALA A 171 -20.52 18.26 2.32
C ALA A 171 -21.06 17.52 3.55
N LEU A 172 -20.25 17.39 4.59
CA LEU A 172 -20.64 16.86 5.90
C LEU A 172 -20.86 17.99 6.90
N SER A 173 -20.09 19.07 6.76
CA SER A 173 -20.25 20.37 7.45
C SER A 173 -19.65 21.45 6.55
N PRO A 174 -19.70 22.75 6.93
CA PRO A 174 -19.06 23.80 6.15
C PRO A 174 -17.56 23.63 5.92
N GLU A 175 -16.85 22.94 6.81
CA GLU A 175 -15.40 22.70 6.72
C GLU A 175 -15.06 21.25 6.41
N ARG A 176 -15.99 20.28 6.55
CA ARG A 176 -15.71 18.84 6.39
C ARG A 176 -16.40 18.28 5.16
N PHE A 177 -15.62 17.61 4.34
CA PHE A 177 -16.07 17.07 3.06
C PHE A 177 -15.60 15.63 2.86
N ARG A 178 -16.48 14.83 2.27
CA ARG A 178 -16.09 13.54 1.70
C ARG A 178 -15.89 13.71 0.20
N ILE A 179 -14.73 13.33 -0.30
CA ILE A 179 -14.40 13.37 -1.73
C ILE A 179 -14.06 11.98 -2.25
N THR A 180 -14.69 11.62 -3.37
CA THR A 180 -14.41 10.36 -4.08
C THR A 180 -13.74 10.68 -5.41
N VAL A 181 -12.53 10.13 -5.61
CA VAL A 181 -11.75 10.24 -6.86
C VAL A 181 -11.44 8.85 -7.42
N THR A 182 -11.34 8.73 -8.75
CA THR A 182 -11.05 7.47 -9.45
C THR A 182 -9.69 7.44 -10.16
N ASP A 183 -8.99 8.55 -10.14
CA ASP A 183 -7.60 8.69 -10.57
C ASP A 183 -6.67 8.96 -9.37
N GLY A 184 -5.40 9.22 -9.60
CA GLY A 184 -4.41 9.38 -8.52
C GLY A 184 -3.25 10.23 -9.02
N LYS A 185 -3.54 11.48 -9.43
CA LYS A 185 -2.50 12.45 -9.77
C LYS A 185 -1.76 12.88 -8.50
N TYR A 186 -0.55 13.40 -8.69
CA TYR A 186 0.26 13.91 -7.59
C TYR A 186 -0.49 14.97 -6.78
N HIS A 187 -0.63 14.77 -5.46
CA HIS A 187 -1.36 15.62 -4.51
C HIS A 187 -2.77 16.03 -5.00
N GLN A 188 -3.45 15.13 -5.73
CA GLN A 188 -4.66 15.48 -6.49
C GLN A 188 -5.71 16.20 -5.67
N VAL A 189 -6.15 15.61 -4.55
CA VAL A 189 -7.24 16.16 -3.74
C VAL A 189 -6.88 17.55 -3.19
N ARG A 190 -5.65 17.74 -2.72
CA ARG A 190 -5.15 19.03 -2.25
C ARG A 190 -5.15 20.08 -3.35
N ARG A 191 -4.67 19.72 -4.54
CA ARG A 191 -4.64 20.60 -5.71
C ARG A 191 -6.02 20.95 -6.23
N MET A 192 -6.98 20.03 -6.16
CA MET A 192 -8.37 20.28 -6.54
C MET A 192 -9.00 21.35 -5.65
N PHE A 193 -8.82 21.28 -4.32
CA PHE A 193 -9.31 22.33 -3.42
C PHE A 193 -8.55 23.63 -3.57
N ALA A 194 -7.23 23.59 -3.81
CA ALA A 194 -6.45 24.80 -4.10
C ALA A 194 -6.93 25.51 -5.37
N ALA A 195 -7.33 24.79 -6.41
CA ALA A 195 -7.85 25.36 -7.66
C ALA A 195 -9.18 26.11 -7.49
N ILE A 196 -9.95 25.82 -6.44
CA ILE A 196 -11.15 26.58 -6.09
C ILE A 196 -10.90 27.60 -4.97
N GLY A 197 -9.62 27.91 -4.67
CA GLY A 197 -9.22 28.94 -3.71
C GLY A 197 -9.30 28.53 -2.25
N ASN A 198 -9.36 27.22 -1.95
CA ASN A 198 -9.38 26.72 -0.58
C ASN A 198 -8.16 25.83 -0.29
N ARG A 199 -7.90 25.53 0.98
CA ARG A 199 -6.76 24.71 1.44
C ARG A 199 -7.27 23.59 2.34
N ILE A 200 -6.71 22.39 2.14
CA ILE A 200 -6.95 21.25 3.02
C ILE A 200 -6.01 21.35 4.23
N GLU A 201 -6.56 21.31 5.42
CA GLU A 201 -5.82 21.19 6.68
C GLU A 201 -5.55 19.73 7.02
N THR A 202 -6.58 18.90 6.99
CA THR A 202 -6.43 17.46 7.23
C THR A 202 -7.02 16.65 6.08
N LEU A 203 -6.35 15.56 5.73
CA LEU A 203 -6.81 14.62 4.70
C LEU A 203 -6.64 13.20 5.21
N HIS A 204 -7.72 12.43 5.18
CA HIS A 204 -7.76 11.06 5.66
C HIS A 204 -8.41 10.16 4.61
N ARG A 205 -7.75 9.08 4.19
CA ARG A 205 -8.33 8.13 3.25
C ARG A 205 -9.13 7.06 3.96
N GLU A 206 -10.45 7.07 3.74
CA GLU A 206 -11.39 6.13 4.35
C GLU A 206 -11.42 4.78 3.61
N SER A 207 -11.30 4.79 2.25
CA SER A 207 -11.45 3.56 1.47
C SER A 207 -10.67 3.56 0.15
N ILE A 208 -10.44 2.34 -0.37
CA ILE A 208 -9.90 2.05 -1.72
C ILE A 208 -10.77 0.96 -2.33
N GLY A 209 -11.50 1.27 -3.41
CA GLY A 209 -12.44 0.32 -4.00
C GLY A 209 -13.44 -0.19 -2.97
N PRO A 210 -13.60 -1.51 -2.83
CA PRO A 210 -14.52 -2.10 -1.86
C PRO A 210 -13.98 -2.12 -0.42
N LEU A 211 -12.68 -1.88 -0.21
CA LEU A 211 -12.08 -1.91 1.13
C LEU A 211 -12.26 -0.59 1.86
N VAL A 212 -12.85 -0.67 3.03
CA VAL A 212 -12.95 0.44 4.00
C VAL A 212 -11.94 0.20 5.10
N LEU A 213 -11.30 1.27 5.58
CA LEU A 213 -10.40 1.21 6.73
C LEU A 213 -11.14 0.60 7.93
N ASP A 214 -10.52 -0.38 8.54
CA ASP A 214 -11.05 -1.01 9.75
C ASP A 214 -11.09 0.03 10.90
N PRO A 215 -12.26 0.31 11.46
CA PRO A 215 -12.40 1.33 12.50
C PRO A 215 -11.69 0.98 13.82
N ASP A 216 -11.35 -0.30 14.02
CA ASP A 216 -10.66 -0.78 15.22
C ASP A 216 -9.13 -0.60 15.12
N LEU A 217 -8.60 -0.23 13.94
CA LEU A 217 -7.18 0.04 13.77
C LEU A 217 -6.82 1.47 14.21
N GLU A 218 -6.06 1.56 15.28
CA GLU A 218 -5.48 2.83 15.70
C GLU A 218 -4.41 3.33 14.70
N PRO A 219 -4.09 4.65 14.68
CA PRO A 219 -3.05 5.20 13.83
C PRO A 219 -1.68 4.49 14.04
N GLY A 220 -1.14 3.93 12.95
CA GLY A 220 0.09 3.14 12.96
C GLY A 220 -0.14 1.63 13.01
N GLU A 221 -1.33 1.18 13.37
CA GLU A 221 -1.64 -0.24 13.41
C GLU A 221 -1.96 -0.82 12.03
N CYS A 222 -1.70 -2.10 11.91
CA CYS A 222 -2.00 -2.87 10.72
C CYS A 222 -2.55 -4.26 11.07
N ARG A 223 -3.32 -4.83 10.13
CA ARG A 223 -3.75 -6.23 10.19
C ARG A 223 -3.64 -6.90 8.82
N MET A 224 -3.62 -8.20 8.83
CA MET A 224 -3.76 -8.98 7.59
C MET A 224 -5.15 -8.78 6.99
N LEU A 225 -5.21 -8.74 5.66
CA LEU A 225 -6.49 -8.78 4.94
C LEU A 225 -7.10 -10.18 5.01
N ARG A 226 -8.42 -10.24 5.09
CA ARG A 226 -9.19 -11.48 4.97
C ARG A 226 -9.22 -11.95 3.52
N GLY A 227 -9.45 -13.25 3.31
CA GLY A 227 -9.49 -13.82 1.96
C GLY A 227 -10.49 -13.12 1.03
N GLU A 228 -11.67 -12.74 1.54
CA GLU A 228 -12.69 -11.98 0.81
C GLU A 228 -12.22 -10.56 0.41
N GLU A 229 -11.44 -9.90 1.29
CA GLU A 229 -10.86 -8.58 1.03
C GLU A 229 -9.79 -8.65 -0.07
N ILE A 230 -8.98 -9.71 -0.09
CA ILE A 230 -7.97 -9.95 -1.12
C ILE A 230 -8.64 -10.23 -2.47
N ALA A 231 -9.69 -11.07 -2.47
CA ALA A 231 -10.42 -11.49 -3.67
C ALA A 231 -11.26 -10.36 -4.30
N ALA A 232 -11.53 -9.27 -3.57
CA ALA A 232 -12.31 -8.12 -4.05
C ALA A 232 -11.55 -7.27 -5.11
N PHE A 233 -10.29 -7.60 -5.40
CA PHE A 233 -9.42 -6.96 -6.38
C PHE A 233 -8.95 -7.95 -7.45
#